data_e49aaae520c1dc102adcf1d44a9b8cbe
#
_entry.id   e49aaae520c1dc102adcf1d44a9b8cbe
#
_cell.length_a   1.000
_cell.length_b   1.000
_cell.length_c   1.000
_cell.angle_alpha   90.00
_cell.angle_beta   90.00
_cell.angle_gamma   90.00
#
_symmetry.space_group_name_H-M   'P 1'
#
loop_
_entity.id
_entity.type
_entity.pdbx_description
1 polymer ?
#
loop_
_entity_poly.entity_id
_entity_poly.type
_entity_poly.pdbx_seq_one_letter_code
_entity_poly.pdbx_strand_id
1 'polypeptide(L)' 'MTDRVETLEFKVAHLERSLQELSDVVYRQQRELDALRNRNQQLLEQLQQLEERGGDPNRVEIPPHY' A
#
# COMPACT_ATOMS: atom_id res chain seq x y z
N MET A 1 -0.55 -44.86 -13.87
CA MET A 1 0.50 -44.34 -12.98
C MET A 1 1.07 -43.06 -13.49
N THR A 2 1.51 -43.07 -14.74
CA THR A 2 2.03 -41.83 -15.33
C THR A 2 1.00 -40.71 -15.28
N ASP A 3 -0.27 -41.06 -15.41
CA ASP A 3 -1.32 -40.02 -15.41
C ASP A 3 -1.36 -39.28 -14.10
N ARG A 4 -1.16 -39.96 -13.00
CA ARG A 4 -1.16 -39.31 -11.70
C ARG A 4 -0.02 -38.35 -11.56
N VAL A 5 1.15 -38.77 -11.99
CA VAL A 5 2.33 -37.92 -11.89
C VAL A 5 2.14 -36.68 -12.76
N GLU A 6 1.63 -36.88 -13.97
CA GLU A 6 1.40 -35.77 -14.86
C GLU A 6 0.37 -34.78 -14.28
N THR A 7 -0.69 -35.33 -13.68
CA THR A 7 -1.72 -34.50 -13.07
C THR A 7 -1.12 -33.67 -11.93
N LEU A 8 -0.28 -34.32 -11.11
CA LEU A 8 0.36 -33.61 -10.01
C LEU A 8 1.31 -32.53 -10.53
N GLU A 9 2.04 -32.85 -11.60
CA GLU A 9 2.94 -31.86 -12.18
C GLU A 9 2.17 -30.64 -12.70
N PHE A 10 1.03 -30.88 -13.32
CA PHE A 10 0.20 -29.76 -13.76
C PHE A 10 -0.28 -28.94 -12.60
N LYS A 11 -0.71 -29.60 -11.53
CA LYS A 11 -1.19 -28.88 -10.36
C LYS A 11 -0.08 -28.07 -9.71
N VAL A 12 1.09 -28.65 -9.60
CA VAL A 12 2.21 -27.93 -9.02
C VAL A 12 2.58 -26.74 -9.87
N ALA A 13 2.63 -26.93 -11.18
CA ALA A 13 2.94 -25.82 -12.07
C ALA A 13 1.91 -24.71 -11.94
N HIS A 14 0.65 -25.08 -11.82
CA HIS A 14 -0.42 -24.12 -11.67
C HIS A 14 -0.27 -23.34 -10.35
N LEU A 15 0.03 -24.07 -9.27
CA LEU A 15 0.23 -23.45 -7.99
C LEU A 15 1.44 -22.54 -7.99
N GLU A 16 2.51 -22.95 -8.64
CA GLU A 16 3.69 -22.12 -8.72
C GLU A 16 3.40 -20.83 -9.47
N ARG A 17 2.64 -20.94 -10.54
CA ARG A 17 2.24 -19.73 -11.28
C ARG A 17 1.38 -18.83 -10.43
N SER A 18 0.43 -19.42 -9.71
CA SER A 18 -0.44 -18.63 -8.84
C SER A 18 0.36 -17.93 -7.75
N LEU A 19 1.34 -18.61 -7.19
CA LEU A 19 2.20 -18.00 -6.19
C LEU A 19 2.97 -16.83 -6.77
N GLN A 20 3.48 -17.00 -7.97
CA GLN A 20 4.23 -15.93 -8.61
C GLN A 20 3.33 -14.72 -8.84
N GLU A 21 2.14 -14.96 -9.33
CA GLU A 21 1.20 -13.87 -9.56
C GLU A 21 0.84 -13.18 -8.26
N LEU A 22 0.61 -13.95 -7.21
CA LEU A 22 0.30 -13.38 -5.91
C LEU A 22 1.47 -12.59 -5.36
N SER A 23 2.66 -13.10 -5.51
CA SER A 23 3.86 -12.37 -5.09
C SER A 23 3.97 -11.04 -5.81
N ASP A 24 3.68 -11.03 -7.09
CA ASP A 24 3.73 -9.79 -7.86
C ASP A 24 2.70 -8.78 -7.35
N VAL A 25 1.51 -9.27 -7.03
CA VAL A 25 0.46 -8.40 -6.50
C VAL A 25 0.88 -7.83 -5.15
N VAL A 26 1.39 -8.67 -4.27
CA VAL A 26 1.81 -8.22 -2.95
C VAL A 26 2.92 -7.18 -3.08
N TYR A 27 3.88 -7.44 -3.95
CA TYR A 27 4.98 -6.51 -4.15
C TYR A 27 4.46 -5.15 -4.63
N ARG A 28 3.55 -5.18 -5.58
CA ARG A 28 2.97 -3.94 -6.10
C ARG A 28 2.20 -3.19 -5.01
N GLN A 29 1.45 -3.93 -4.21
CA GLN A 29 0.68 -3.31 -3.13
C GLN A 29 1.59 -2.70 -2.09
N GLN A 30 2.71 -3.34 -1.78
CA GLN A 30 3.65 -2.76 -0.84
C GLN A 30 4.21 -1.46 -1.36
N ARG A 31 4.52 -1.40 -2.64
CA ARG A 31 5.00 -0.16 -3.24
C ARG A 31 3.95 0.93 -3.18
N GLU A 32 2.70 0.56 -3.42
CA GLU A 32 1.62 1.53 -3.33
C GLU A 32 1.44 2.03 -1.91
N LEU A 33 1.55 1.13 -0.94
CA LEU A 33 1.47 1.53 0.46
C LEU A 33 2.60 2.48 0.84
N ASP A 34 3.80 2.18 0.39
CA ASP A 34 4.94 3.06 0.68
C ASP A 34 4.73 4.44 0.08
N ALA A 35 4.22 4.47 -1.14
CA ALA A 35 3.94 5.75 -1.78
C ALA A 35 2.89 6.54 -1.01
N LEU A 36 1.85 5.84 -0.55
CA LEU A 36 0.80 6.49 0.22
C LEU A 36 1.33 7.01 1.55
N ARG A 37 2.18 6.24 2.20
CA ARG A 37 2.76 6.68 3.45
C ARG A 37 3.62 7.92 3.27
N ASN A 38 4.42 7.93 2.22
CA ASN A 38 5.24 9.09 1.92
C ASN A 38 4.37 10.29 1.64
N ARG A 39 3.33 10.11 0.87
CA ARG A 39 2.41 11.19 0.56
C ARG A 39 1.74 11.70 1.82
N ASN A 40 1.32 10.78 2.66
CA ASN A 40 0.66 11.15 3.90
C ASN A 40 1.59 11.97 4.80
N GLN A 41 2.85 11.55 4.88
CA GLN A 41 3.81 12.27 5.67
C GLN A 41 4.05 13.67 5.13
N GLN A 42 4.14 13.80 3.81
CA GLN A 42 4.30 15.11 3.21
C GLN A 42 3.13 16.02 3.51
N LEU A 43 1.93 15.46 3.46
CA LEU A 43 0.74 16.24 3.76
C LEU A 43 0.74 16.69 5.22
N LEU A 44 1.14 15.82 6.11
CA LEU A 44 1.24 16.18 7.52
C LEU A 44 2.25 17.30 7.74
N GLU A 45 3.39 17.20 7.07
CA GLU A 45 4.40 18.25 7.19
C GLU A 45 3.88 19.57 6.65
N GLN A 46 3.15 19.53 5.55
CA GLN A 46 2.56 20.74 5.00
C GLN A 46 1.54 21.34 5.95
N LEU A 47 0.75 20.48 6.58
CA LEU A 47 -0.22 20.98 7.56
C LEU A 47 0.49 21.64 8.73
N GLN A 48 1.54 21.04 9.22
CA GLN A 48 2.29 21.60 10.33
C GLN A 48 2.88 22.95 9.95
N GLN A 49 3.42 23.04 8.75
CA GLN A 49 3.97 24.30 8.29
C GLN A 49 2.89 25.38 8.19
N LEU A 50 1.73 25.01 7.72
CA LEU A 50 0.63 25.97 7.65
C LEU A 50 0.22 26.44 9.03
N GLU A 51 0.16 25.53 9.99
CA GLU A 51 -0.18 25.90 11.35
C GLU A 51 0.84 26.84 11.96
N GLU A 52 2.12 26.51 11.78
CA GLU A 52 3.17 27.35 12.32
C GLU A 52 3.18 28.71 11.66
N ARG A 53 3.09 28.71 10.35
CA ARG A 53 3.10 29.94 9.61
C ARG A 53 1.84 30.74 9.90
N GLY A 54 0.76 30.02 10.15
CA GLY A 54 -0.51 30.61 10.35
C GLY A 54 -0.56 31.53 11.53
N GLY A 55 -0.29 31.02 12.69
CA GLY A 55 -0.42 31.86 13.85
C GLY A 55 -1.64 32.76 13.77
N ASP A 56 -2.41 32.63 12.73
CA ASP A 56 -3.58 33.44 12.52
C ASP A 56 -4.74 32.84 13.30
N PRO A 57 -5.26 33.60 14.28
CA PRO A 57 -6.34 33.07 15.12
C PRO A 57 -7.56 32.66 14.30
N ASN A 58 -7.77 33.31 13.21
CA ASN A 58 -8.94 33.02 12.40
C ASN A 58 -8.84 31.66 11.73
N ARG A 59 -7.65 31.16 11.59
CA ARG A 59 -7.46 29.89 10.94
C ARG A 59 -7.65 28.71 11.87
N VAL A 60 -7.63 28.99 13.13
CA VAL A 60 -7.71 27.95 14.13
C VAL A 60 -9.13 27.44 14.29
N GLU A 61 -9.99 27.97 13.53
CA GLU A 61 -11.40 27.63 13.64
C GLU A 61 -11.67 26.20 13.27
N ILE A 62 -10.73 25.56 12.67
CA ILE A 62 -10.93 24.18 12.26
C ILE A 62 -11.05 23.30 13.50
N PRO A 63 -12.15 22.61 13.66
CA PRO A 63 -12.31 21.74 14.82
C PRO A 63 -11.28 20.66 14.80
N PRO A 64 -10.58 20.49 15.88
CA PRO A 64 -9.51 19.51 15.90
C PRO A 64 -9.97 18.08 16.01
N HIS A 65 -11.20 17.91 16.27
CA HIS A 65 -11.63 16.57 16.56
C HIS A 65 -12.39 15.90 15.45
N TYR A 66 -12.14 16.22 14.28
CA TYR A 66 -12.79 15.47 13.27
C TYR A 66 -11.85 14.73 12.41
#